data_9caa6e7966801bdbfbd5315022dd54bb
#
_entry.id   9caa6e7966801bdbfbd5315022dd54bb
#
_cell.length_a   1.000
_cell.length_b   1.000
_cell.length_c   1.000
_cell.angle_alpha   90.00
_cell.angle_beta   90.00
_cell.angle_gamma   90.00
#
_symmetry.space_group_name_H-M   'P 1'
#
loop_
_entity.id
_entity.type
_entity.pdbx_description
1 polymer ?
#
loop_
_entity_poly.entity_id
_entity_poly.type
_entity_poly.pdbx_seq_one_letter_code
_entity_poly.pdbx_strand_id
1 'polypeptide(L)'
;MKLHRYSFLARLSALVAAVASCATVSTGYAAVSPSPDVHAVSWIVVDGESGSTLVEHDADVERQPASLTKLMTAYLVLDALKRGTVRWDEKVLVDAADIGTVHNDEARMYLVSGQRISVKELVQGLIAASANDAALVLAKRIGGSPDGFEQKMNAMAHQLGMNHTHYATPSGITTPGNYTTARDLSILALRLTKDFPEYYTFSSEQHFSYGAFQKRNKNWLLGKDPSVDGMKTGHTQAAGFCIVATAKRHQASPPMARRVFAVILGAPTANDRIAGAGSLLNYGFSAYSDYSVTDPSGSHTVTRNSRPGPA
;
A
#
# COMPACT_ATOMS: atom_id res chain seq x y z
N MET A 1 79.67 -26.50 35.23
CA MET A 1 78.62 -27.34 34.59
C MET A 1 77.25 -26.96 35.21
N LYS A 2 76.71 -25.77 35.00
CA LYS A 2 75.37 -25.30 35.43
C LYS A 2 74.96 -24.09 34.65
N LEU A 3 74.53 -24.21 33.34
CA LEU A 3 74.05 -23.09 32.54
C LEU A 3 73.23 -23.59 31.33
N HIS A 4 72.32 -24.53 31.54
CA HIS A 4 71.46 -24.98 30.41
C HIS A 4 70.03 -25.34 30.81
N ARG A 5 69.53 -24.89 31.96
CA ARG A 5 68.16 -25.25 32.44
C ARG A 5 67.14 -24.15 32.42
N TYR A 6 67.51 -22.92 32.10
CA TYR A 6 66.55 -21.75 32.13
C TYR A 6 65.96 -21.33 30.79
N SER A 7 66.44 -21.89 29.67
CA SER A 7 65.94 -21.50 28.35
C SER A 7 64.71 -22.28 27.85
N PHE A 8 64.35 -23.36 28.50
CA PHE A 8 63.22 -24.20 28.04
C PHE A 8 61.88 -23.78 28.67
N LEU A 9 61.89 -23.24 29.88
CA LEU A 9 60.66 -22.78 30.53
C LEU A 9 60.17 -21.41 30.01
N ALA A 10 61.07 -20.55 29.49
CA ALA A 10 60.70 -19.25 28.93
C ALA A 10 60.03 -19.36 27.54
N ARG A 11 60.27 -20.45 26.82
CA ARG A 11 59.65 -20.69 25.49
C ARG A 11 58.25 -21.33 25.57
N LEU A 12 57.93 -21.99 26.67
CA LEU A 12 56.61 -22.59 26.84
C LEU A 12 55.57 -21.58 27.32
N SER A 13 55.99 -20.53 28.04
CA SER A 13 55.14 -19.47 28.51
C SER A 13 54.70 -18.50 27.42
N ALA A 14 55.49 -18.34 26.33
CA ALA A 14 55.18 -17.49 25.20
C ALA A 14 54.18 -18.16 24.22
N LEU A 15 54.06 -19.50 24.22
CA LEU A 15 53.13 -20.17 23.34
C LEU A 15 51.72 -20.30 23.92
N VAL A 16 51.55 -20.19 25.21
CA VAL A 16 50.24 -20.24 25.89
C VAL A 16 49.53 -18.87 25.89
N ALA A 17 50.28 -17.78 25.78
CA ALA A 17 49.72 -16.42 25.69
C ALA A 17 49.18 -16.06 24.30
N ALA A 18 49.58 -16.80 23.24
CA ALA A 18 49.13 -16.50 21.85
C ALA A 18 47.83 -17.20 21.46
N VAL A 19 47.30 -18.13 22.26
CA VAL A 19 46.07 -18.89 21.96
C VAL A 19 44.83 -18.31 22.66
N ALA A 20 44.98 -17.38 23.59
CA ALA A 20 43.88 -16.80 24.36
C ALA A 20 43.23 -15.57 23.73
N SER A 21 43.70 -15.13 22.55
CA SER A 21 43.07 -14.04 21.77
C SER A 21 42.19 -14.56 20.64
N CYS A 22 41.46 -15.66 20.88
CA CYS A 22 40.25 -15.93 20.06
C CYS A 22 39.23 -14.88 20.43
N ALA A 23 39.21 -13.80 19.64
CA ALA A 23 38.17 -12.82 19.65
C ALA A 23 36.82 -13.56 19.59
N THR A 24 36.07 -13.49 20.65
CA THR A 24 34.64 -13.80 20.63
C THR A 24 34.02 -12.82 19.66
N VAL A 25 33.88 -13.24 18.38
CA VAL A 25 33.01 -12.55 17.45
C VAL A 25 31.62 -12.76 18.03
N SER A 26 31.21 -11.83 18.90
CA SER A 26 29.83 -11.69 19.27
C SER A 26 29.08 -11.42 17.99
N THR A 27 28.45 -12.45 17.44
CA THR A 27 27.41 -12.27 16.44
C THR A 27 26.27 -11.54 17.17
N GLY A 28 26.40 -10.24 17.26
CA GLY A 28 25.31 -9.37 17.69
C GLY A 28 24.17 -9.58 16.71
N TYR A 29 23.20 -10.42 17.06
CA TYR A 29 21.91 -10.37 16.40
C TYR A 29 21.38 -8.95 16.61
N ALA A 30 21.34 -8.16 15.55
CA ALA A 30 20.66 -6.88 15.59
C ALA A 30 19.24 -7.16 16.07
N ALA A 31 18.87 -6.64 17.23
CA ALA A 31 17.51 -6.74 17.73
C ALA A 31 16.61 -6.07 16.69
N VAL A 32 15.71 -6.86 16.10
CA VAL A 32 14.67 -6.31 15.22
C VAL A 32 13.85 -5.37 16.09
N SER A 33 13.70 -4.12 15.65
CA SER A 33 12.81 -3.19 16.34
C SER A 33 11.44 -3.85 16.53
N PRO A 34 10.84 -3.79 17.71
CA PRO A 34 9.53 -4.42 17.92
C PRO A 34 8.53 -3.84 16.91
N SER A 35 7.68 -4.71 16.36
CA SER A 35 6.63 -4.27 15.44
C SER A 35 5.71 -3.28 16.16
N PRO A 36 5.17 -2.27 15.44
CA PRO A 36 4.20 -1.36 16.03
C PRO A 36 2.99 -2.11 16.58
N ASP A 37 2.47 -1.66 17.71
CA ASP A 37 1.16 -2.07 18.20
C ASP A 37 0.09 -1.35 17.35
N VAL A 38 -0.68 -2.11 16.58
CA VAL A 38 -1.70 -1.61 15.64
C VAL A 38 -3.04 -2.22 15.96
N HIS A 39 -3.97 -1.41 16.39
CA HIS A 39 -5.34 -1.79 16.66
C HIS A 39 -6.09 -2.04 15.34
N ALA A 40 -5.93 -3.23 14.77
CA ALA A 40 -6.61 -3.67 13.54
C ALA A 40 -6.58 -5.19 13.43
N VAL A 41 -7.47 -5.76 12.63
CA VAL A 41 -7.58 -7.21 12.45
C VAL A 41 -6.43 -7.75 11.62
N SER A 42 -6.08 -7.07 10.54
CA SER A 42 -4.94 -7.47 9.70
C SER A 42 -4.25 -6.26 9.09
N TRP A 43 -2.93 -6.37 8.90
CA TRP A 43 -2.16 -5.31 8.29
C TRP A 43 -0.84 -5.84 7.71
N ILE A 44 -0.26 -5.06 6.77
CA ILE A 44 1.03 -5.35 6.16
C ILE A 44 1.74 -4.04 5.81
N VAL A 45 3.07 -4.06 5.89
CA VAL A 45 3.96 -3.01 5.37
C VAL A 45 4.84 -3.60 4.30
N VAL A 46 4.89 -2.96 3.15
CA VAL A 46 5.74 -3.38 2.03
C VAL A 46 6.60 -2.23 1.55
N ASP A 47 7.79 -2.57 1.12
CA ASP A 47 8.68 -1.63 0.44
C ASP A 47 8.26 -1.43 -1.01
N GLY A 48 8.24 -0.18 -1.45
CA GLY A 48 7.71 0.20 -2.76
C GLY A 48 8.63 -0.08 -3.94
N GLU A 49 9.94 -0.20 -3.69
CA GLU A 49 10.93 -0.43 -4.74
C GLU A 49 11.22 -1.92 -4.90
N SER A 50 11.48 -2.61 -3.80
CA SER A 50 11.78 -4.05 -3.82
C SER A 50 10.55 -4.96 -3.81
N GLY A 51 9.38 -4.44 -3.39
CA GLY A 51 8.18 -5.23 -3.15
C GLY A 51 8.27 -6.14 -1.91
N SER A 52 9.33 -6.02 -1.12
CA SER A 52 9.56 -6.87 0.05
C SER A 52 8.56 -6.57 1.16
N THR A 53 8.00 -7.61 1.77
CA THR A 53 7.26 -7.48 3.03
C THR A 53 8.21 -7.12 4.15
N LEU A 54 7.96 -6.01 4.84
CA LEU A 54 8.78 -5.52 5.94
C LEU A 54 8.28 -6.07 7.28
N VAL A 55 6.98 -6.00 7.49
CA VAL A 55 6.30 -6.52 8.68
C VAL A 55 4.82 -6.75 8.35
N GLU A 56 4.21 -7.73 9.02
CA GLU A 56 2.81 -8.06 8.78
C GLU A 56 2.15 -8.70 10.01
N HIS A 57 0.84 -8.69 10.03
CA HIS A 57 0.01 -9.35 11.01
C HIS A 57 -1.26 -9.81 10.31
N ASP A 58 -1.52 -11.12 10.34
CA ASP A 58 -2.70 -11.76 9.74
C ASP A 58 -2.98 -11.29 8.29
N ALA A 59 -1.91 -11.05 7.52
CA ALA A 59 -1.99 -10.39 6.22
C ALA A 59 -2.78 -11.17 5.17
N ASP A 60 -2.97 -12.47 5.36
CA ASP A 60 -3.67 -13.37 4.45
C ASP A 60 -5.11 -13.69 4.88
N VAL A 61 -5.58 -13.09 5.98
CA VAL A 61 -6.97 -13.26 6.42
C VAL A 61 -7.91 -12.51 5.46
N GLU A 62 -8.88 -13.24 4.90
CA GLU A 62 -9.90 -12.67 4.01
C GLU A 62 -10.83 -11.74 4.77
N ARG A 63 -11.00 -10.54 4.25
CA ARG A 63 -11.82 -9.47 4.80
C ARG A 63 -12.59 -8.74 3.71
N GLN A 64 -13.71 -8.15 4.07
CA GLN A 64 -14.39 -7.24 3.16
C GLN A 64 -13.54 -5.97 2.95
N PRO A 65 -13.28 -5.59 1.67
CA PRO A 65 -12.40 -4.46 1.35
C PRO A 65 -13.04 -3.09 1.60
N ALA A 66 -14.35 -2.99 1.73
CA ALA A 66 -15.07 -1.73 1.63
C ALA A 66 -14.63 -0.94 0.38
N SER A 67 -14.56 0.38 0.46
CA SER A 67 -14.14 1.23 -0.67
C SER A 67 -12.68 1.07 -1.10
N LEU A 68 -11.87 0.18 -0.51
CA LEU A 68 -10.57 -0.20 -1.08
C LEU A 68 -10.74 -0.95 -2.41
N THR A 69 -11.89 -1.56 -2.65
CA THR A 69 -12.31 -2.10 -3.97
C THR A 69 -12.08 -1.09 -5.10
N LYS A 70 -12.27 0.20 -4.84
CA LYS A 70 -12.08 1.26 -5.84
C LYS A 70 -10.63 1.42 -6.33
N LEU A 71 -9.65 0.81 -5.66
CA LEU A 71 -8.28 0.70 -6.18
C LEU A 71 -8.26 -0.16 -7.45
N MET A 72 -8.98 -1.30 -7.47
CA MET A 72 -9.11 -2.13 -8.66
C MET A 72 -9.94 -1.42 -9.75
N THR A 73 -11.02 -0.74 -9.36
CA THR A 73 -11.80 0.07 -10.31
C THR A 73 -10.92 1.14 -10.97
N ALA A 74 -10.13 1.87 -10.19
CA ALA A 74 -9.17 2.85 -10.71
C ALA A 74 -8.11 2.20 -11.61
N TYR A 75 -7.58 1.02 -11.23
CA TYR A 75 -6.61 0.30 -12.04
C TYR A 75 -7.14 -0.02 -13.43
N LEU A 76 -8.37 -0.56 -13.53
CA LEU A 76 -9.00 -0.88 -14.81
C LEU A 76 -9.32 0.35 -15.66
N VAL A 77 -9.69 1.47 -15.03
CA VAL A 77 -9.92 2.73 -15.73
C VAL A 77 -8.61 3.29 -16.30
N LEU A 78 -7.55 3.29 -15.49
CA LEU A 78 -6.23 3.77 -15.93
C LEU A 78 -5.62 2.86 -17.01
N ASP A 79 -5.84 1.54 -16.92
CA ASP A 79 -5.46 0.60 -17.96
C ASP A 79 -6.21 0.87 -19.28
N ALA A 80 -7.51 1.15 -19.20
CA ALA A 80 -8.31 1.52 -20.37
C ALA A 80 -7.87 2.86 -21.00
N LEU A 81 -7.48 3.84 -20.17
CA LEU A 81 -6.90 5.11 -20.62
C LEU A 81 -5.54 4.89 -21.30
N LYS A 82 -4.66 4.08 -20.70
CA LYS A 82 -3.35 3.73 -21.27
C LYS A 82 -3.47 3.01 -22.61
N ARG A 83 -4.48 2.15 -22.76
CA ARG A 83 -4.78 1.46 -24.04
C ARG A 83 -5.53 2.34 -25.05
N GLY A 84 -5.93 3.55 -24.68
CA GLY A 84 -6.68 4.47 -25.54
C GLY A 84 -8.13 4.05 -25.83
N THR A 85 -8.70 3.11 -25.07
CA THR A 85 -10.11 2.69 -25.20
C THR A 85 -11.09 3.66 -24.57
N VAL A 86 -10.61 4.53 -23.68
CA VAL A 86 -11.27 5.72 -23.15
C VAL A 86 -10.27 6.89 -23.14
N ARG A 87 -10.77 8.13 -23.03
CA ARG A 87 -9.94 9.32 -22.92
C ARG A 87 -10.34 10.14 -21.70
N TRP A 88 -9.41 10.90 -21.15
CA TRP A 88 -9.64 11.76 -20.00
C TRP A 88 -10.77 12.78 -20.20
N ASP A 89 -10.85 13.35 -21.39
CA ASP A 89 -11.82 14.36 -21.79
C ASP A 89 -13.16 13.79 -22.30
N GLU A 90 -13.22 12.47 -22.47
CA GLU A 90 -14.44 11.79 -22.91
C GLU A 90 -15.60 12.06 -21.96
N LYS A 91 -16.75 12.50 -22.51
CA LYS A 91 -17.96 12.77 -21.73
C LYS A 91 -18.86 11.55 -21.70
N VAL A 92 -18.96 10.92 -20.53
CA VAL A 92 -19.81 9.76 -20.27
C VAL A 92 -21.21 10.24 -19.89
N LEU A 93 -22.23 9.64 -20.47
CA LEU A 93 -23.63 9.87 -20.07
C LEU A 93 -23.92 9.12 -18.77
N VAL A 94 -24.50 9.80 -17.80
CA VAL A 94 -24.96 9.22 -16.55
C VAL A 94 -26.38 8.71 -16.73
N ASP A 95 -26.58 7.42 -16.62
CA ASP A 95 -27.90 6.79 -16.67
C ASP A 95 -28.54 6.74 -15.28
N ALA A 96 -29.87 6.84 -15.22
CA ALA A 96 -30.62 6.68 -13.97
C ALA A 96 -30.38 5.30 -13.32
N ALA A 97 -30.28 4.26 -14.14
CA ALA A 97 -29.99 2.90 -13.67
C ALA A 97 -28.62 2.76 -13.00
N ASP A 98 -27.61 3.53 -13.46
CA ASP A 98 -26.26 3.45 -12.93
C ASP A 98 -26.14 4.06 -11.52
N ILE A 99 -26.95 5.07 -11.21
CA ILE A 99 -26.90 5.78 -9.94
C ILE A 99 -28.05 5.45 -9.00
N GLY A 100 -29.11 4.81 -9.50
CA GLY A 100 -30.34 4.51 -8.76
C GLY A 100 -30.15 3.49 -7.63
N THR A 101 -29.06 2.71 -7.66
CA THR A 101 -28.72 1.72 -6.63
C THR A 101 -27.88 2.30 -5.51
N VAL A 102 -27.40 3.55 -5.63
CA VAL A 102 -26.59 4.21 -4.60
C VAL A 102 -27.47 4.81 -3.53
N HIS A 103 -27.39 4.29 -2.32
CA HIS A 103 -28.21 4.77 -1.19
C HIS A 103 -27.73 6.11 -0.65
N ASN A 104 -28.63 6.81 0.08
CA ASN A 104 -28.38 8.19 0.56
C ASN A 104 -27.25 8.32 1.59
N ASP A 105 -26.96 7.26 2.33
CA ASP A 105 -25.89 7.16 3.33
C ASP A 105 -24.54 6.76 2.74
N GLU A 106 -24.51 6.38 1.45
CA GLU A 106 -23.29 6.02 0.77
C GLU A 106 -22.47 7.24 0.30
N ALA A 107 -21.18 7.02 0.11
CA ALA A 107 -20.31 8.04 -0.47
C ALA A 107 -20.61 8.25 -1.95
N ARG A 108 -20.95 9.48 -2.34
CA ARG A 108 -21.29 9.86 -3.72
C ARG A 108 -20.83 11.28 -4.03
N MET A 109 -20.76 11.63 -5.30
CA MET A 109 -20.51 12.97 -5.79
C MET A 109 -21.78 13.66 -6.34
N TYR A 110 -22.95 13.05 -6.14
CA TYR A 110 -24.27 13.55 -6.51
C TYR A 110 -24.46 13.71 -8.02
N LEU A 111 -24.10 12.68 -8.77
CA LEU A 111 -24.37 12.63 -10.21
C LEU A 111 -25.87 12.65 -10.49
N VAL A 112 -26.26 13.33 -11.57
CA VAL A 112 -27.65 13.48 -12.00
C VAL A 112 -27.86 12.73 -13.33
N SER A 113 -28.96 11.98 -13.41
CA SER A 113 -29.35 11.29 -14.65
C SER A 113 -29.48 12.26 -15.83
N GLY A 114 -28.97 11.85 -16.99
CA GLY A 114 -28.96 12.65 -18.23
C GLY A 114 -27.78 13.61 -18.35
N GLN A 115 -27.00 13.85 -17.29
CA GLN A 115 -25.81 14.68 -17.39
C GLN A 115 -24.67 13.97 -18.15
N ARG A 116 -23.77 14.75 -18.72
CA ARG A 116 -22.52 14.26 -19.30
C ARG A 116 -21.34 14.77 -18.49
N ILE A 117 -20.50 13.84 -18.02
CA ILE A 117 -19.35 14.11 -17.15
C ILE A 117 -18.09 13.50 -17.74
N SER A 118 -16.93 14.15 -17.59
CA SER A 118 -15.68 13.61 -18.11
C SER A 118 -15.18 12.42 -17.29
N VAL A 119 -14.46 11.51 -17.94
CA VAL A 119 -13.75 10.41 -17.29
C VAL A 119 -12.82 10.94 -16.19
N LYS A 120 -12.14 12.07 -16.42
CA LYS A 120 -11.27 12.72 -15.44
C LYS A 120 -12.02 13.08 -14.15
N GLU A 121 -13.18 13.75 -14.28
CA GLU A 121 -14.01 14.15 -13.12
C GLU A 121 -14.55 12.92 -12.37
N LEU A 122 -14.92 11.86 -13.11
CA LEU A 122 -15.36 10.59 -12.51
C LEU A 122 -14.22 9.93 -11.73
N VAL A 123 -13.01 9.87 -12.28
CA VAL A 123 -11.82 9.30 -11.59
C VAL A 123 -11.47 10.11 -10.35
N GLN A 124 -11.53 11.43 -10.45
CA GLN A 124 -11.30 12.32 -9.31
C GLN A 124 -12.33 12.07 -8.19
N GLY A 125 -13.62 11.98 -8.52
CA GLY A 125 -14.69 11.63 -7.57
C GLY A 125 -14.53 10.23 -6.98
N LEU A 126 -14.17 9.24 -7.80
CA LEU A 126 -13.88 7.86 -7.39
C LEU A 126 -12.80 7.79 -6.30
N ILE A 127 -11.69 8.50 -6.50
CA ILE A 127 -10.51 8.40 -5.64
C ILE A 127 -10.62 9.33 -4.44
N ALA A 128 -10.78 10.65 -4.65
CA ALA A 128 -10.74 11.65 -3.59
C ALA A 128 -12.03 11.69 -2.75
N ALA A 129 -13.21 11.62 -3.38
CA ALA A 129 -14.49 11.60 -2.67
C ALA A 129 -14.96 10.19 -2.29
N SER A 130 -14.34 9.15 -2.85
CA SER A 130 -14.81 7.75 -2.70
C SER A 130 -16.21 7.52 -3.27
N ALA A 131 -16.58 8.22 -4.34
CA ALA A 131 -17.92 8.27 -4.89
C ALA A 131 -18.35 6.91 -5.49
N ASN A 132 -19.45 6.35 -5.00
CA ASN A 132 -20.01 5.08 -5.49
C ASN A 132 -20.70 5.26 -6.83
N ASP A 133 -21.41 6.38 -7.02
CA ASP A 133 -22.02 6.75 -8.30
C ASP A 133 -20.98 6.87 -9.44
N ALA A 134 -19.83 7.48 -9.16
CA ALA A 134 -18.73 7.52 -10.12
C ALA A 134 -18.18 6.12 -10.43
N ALA A 135 -18.08 5.24 -9.42
CA ALA A 135 -17.62 3.86 -9.62
C ALA A 135 -18.54 3.08 -10.58
N LEU A 136 -19.87 3.21 -10.42
CA LEU A 136 -20.86 2.52 -11.24
C LEU A 136 -20.86 3.04 -12.68
N VAL A 137 -20.82 4.37 -12.88
CA VAL A 137 -20.75 4.97 -14.21
C VAL A 137 -19.48 4.55 -14.97
N LEU A 138 -18.33 4.55 -14.29
CA LEU A 138 -17.07 4.08 -14.87
C LEU A 138 -17.10 2.57 -15.17
N ALA A 139 -17.66 1.77 -14.27
CA ALA A 139 -17.81 0.34 -14.45
C ALA A 139 -18.63 0.00 -15.68
N LYS A 140 -19.78 0.66 -15.88
CA LYS A 140 -20.60 0.50 -17.08
C LYS A 140 -19.85 0.92 -18.34
N ARG A 141 -19.16 2.06 -18.31
CA ARG A 141 -18.41 2.55 -19.48
C ARG A 141 -17.30 1.60 -19.91
N ILE A 142 -16.64 0.93 -18.96
CA ILE A 142 -15.49 0.03 -19.21
C ILE A 142 -15.93 -1.43 -19.41
N GLY A 143 -16.89 -1.87 -18.64
CA GLY A 143 -17.39 -3.24 -18.64
C GLY A 143 -18.55 -3.52 -19.56
N GLY A 144 -19.27 -2.47 -20.01
CA GLY A 144 -20.54 -2.57 -20.75
C GLY A 144 -21.73 -2.86 -19.84
N SER A 145 -21.50 -3.54 -18.73
CA SER A 145 -22.48 -3.83 -17.67
C SER A 145 -21.74 -3.96 -16.32
N PRO A 146 -22.46 -3.94 -15.16
CA PRO A 146 -21.87 -4.25 -13.87
C PRO A 146 -21.17 -5.62 -13.86
N ASP A 147 -21.85 -6.68 -14.30
CA ASP A 147 -21.30 -8.05 -14.35
C ASP A 147 -20.06 -8.13 -15.26
N GLY A 148 -20.09 -7.49 -16.42
CA GLY A 148 -18.95 -7.44 -17.34
C GLY A 148 -17.74 -6.71 -16.73
N PHE A 149 -17.97 -5.72 -15.87
CA PHE A 149 -16.91 -5.04 -15.16
C PHE A 149 -16.36 -5.90 -14.01
N GLU A 150 -17.21 -6.58 -13.24
CA GLU A 150 -16.81 -7.49 -12.17
C GLU A 150 -15.97 -8.65 -12.71
N GLN A 151 -16.34 -9.22 -13.86
CA GLN A 151 -15.51 -10.22 -14.56
C GLN A 151 -14.12 -9.66 -14.87
N LYS A 152 -14.01 -8.42 -15.33
CA LYS A 152 -12.70 -7.77 -15.59
C LYS A 152 -11.92 -7.53 -14.29
N MET A 153 -12.58 -7.15 -13.20
CA MET A 153 -11.93 -6.97 -11.89
C MET A 153 -11.32 -8.29 -11.40
N ASN A 154 -12.08 -9.39 -11.46
CA ASN A 154 -11.63 -10.71 -11.02
C ASN A 154 -10.53 -11.29 -11.94
N ALA A 155 -10.66 -11.12 -13.26
CA ALA A 155 -9.61 -11.49 -14.20
C ALA A 155 -8.30 -10.71 -13.94
N MET A 156 -8.39 -9.42 -13.66
CA MET A 156 -7.22 -8.60 -13.33
C MET A 156 -6.63 -8.99 -11.97
N ALA A 157 -7.44 -9.25 -10.96
CA ALA A 157 -6.98 -9.74 -9.65
C ALA A 157 -6.13 -11.01 -9.82
N HIS A 158 -6.65 -11.99 -10.55
CA HIS A 158 -5.91 -13.22 -10.87
C HIS A 158 -4.60 -12.93 -11.64
N GLN A 159 -4.65 -12.06 -12.65
CA GLN A 159 -3.48 -11.68 -13.45
C GLN A 159 -2.38 -10.98 -12.61
N LEU A 160 -2.78 -10.23 -11.59
CA LEU A 160 -1.87 -9.57 -10.66
C LEU A 160 -1.34 -10.51 -9.57
N GLY A 161 -1.87 -11.73 -9.44
CA GLY A 161 -1.51 -12.70 -8.40
C GLY A 161 -2.25 -12.49 -7.07
N MET A 162 -3.38 -11.77 -7.08
CA MET A 162 -4.26 -11.56 -5.92
C MET A 162 -5.17 -12.77 -5.71
N ASN A 163 -4.59 -13.88 -5.26
CA ASN A 163 -5.24 -15.19 -5.26
C ASN A 163 -6.31 -15.37 -4.16
N HIS A 164 -6.35 -14.47 -3.18
CA HIS A 164 -7.34 -14.44 -2.10
C HIS A 164 -8.25 -13.21 -2.20
N THR A 165 -8.58 -12.81 -3.43
CA THR A 165 -9.42 -11.65 -3.70
C THR A 165 -10.51 -12.00 -4.70
N HIS A 166 -11.74 -11.63 -4.37
CA HIS A 166 -12.86 -11.68 -5.28
C HIS A 166 -13.70 -10.41 -5.17
N TYR A 167 -13.99 -9.80 -6.29
CA TYR A 167 -14.80 -8.59 -6.41
C TYR A 167 -16.21 -8.93 -6.88
N ALA A 168 -17.21 -8.47 -6.14
CA ALA A 168 -18.64 -8.60 -6.45
C ALA A 168 -19.33 -7.24 -6.58
N THR A 169 -18.56 -6.16 -6.69
CA THR A 169 -19.05 -4.79 -6.87
C THR A 169 -17.90 -3.86 -7.26
N PRO A 170 -18.12 -2.86 -8.11
CA PRO A 170 -17.08 -1.88 -8.45
C PRO A 170 -16.85 -0.83 -7.36
N SER A 171 -17.79 -0.69 -6.41
CA SER A 171 -17.75 0.35 -5.38
C SER A 171 -17.25 -0.12 -4.01
N GLY A 172 -17.38 -1.43 -3.71
CA GLY A 172 -17.00 -2.02 -2.44
C GLY A 172 -18.04 -1.84 -1.33
N ILE A 173 -19.31 -1.62 -1.66
CA ILE A 173 -20.39 -1.77 -0.69
C ILE A 173 -20.41 -3.21 -0.19
N THR A 174 -20.98 -3.42 1.00
CA THR A 174 -21.11 -4.78 1.56
C THR A 174 -21.94 -5.66 0.65
N THR A 175 -21.30 -6.61 0.00
CA THR A 175 -21.90 -7.54 -0.96
C THR A 175 -21.35 -8.93 -0.68
N PRO A 176 -22.21 -9.99 -0.64
CA PRO A 176 -21.73 -11.37 -0.54
C PRO A 176 -20.70 -11.68 -1.62
N GLY A 177 -19.63 -12.38 -1.26
CA GLY A 177 -18.57 -12.73 -2.20
C GLY A 177 -17.55 -11.62 -2.47
N ASN A 178 -17.68 -10.42 -1.88
CA ASN A 178 -16.67 -9.35 -2.04
C ASN A 178 -15.66 -9.43 -0.90
N TYR A 179 -14.46 -9.97 -1.16
CA TYR A 179 -13.40 -10.13 -0.17
C TYR A 179 -12.00 -9.90 -0.76
N THR A 180 -11.06 -9.65 0.10
CA THR A 180 -9.62 -9.46 -0.20
C THR A 180 -8.78 -9.71 1.05
N THR A 181 -7.46 -9.66 0.91
CA THR A 181 -6.50 -9.70 2.02
C THR A 181 -5.62 -8.45 2.05
N ALA A 182 -4.96 -8.19 3.17
CA ALA A 182 -4.01 -7.09 3.26
C ALA A 182 -2.83 -7.29 2.29
N ARG A 183 -2.39 -8.55 2.11
CA ARG A 183 -1.34 -8.90 1.15
C ARG A 183 -1.78 -8.62 -0.28
N ASP A 184 -2.93 -9.07 -0.72
CA ASP A 184 -3.42 -8.85 -2.07
C ASP A 184 -3.60 -7.36 -2.38
N LEU A 185 -4.09 -6.58 -1.41
CA LEU A 185 -4.18 -5.12 -1.56
C LEU A 185 -2.80 -4.45 -1.66
N SER A 186 -1.77 -5.00 -1.01
CA SER A 186 -0.40 -4.49 -1.16
C SER A 186 0.14 -4.74 -2.57
N ILE A 187 -0.16 -5.91 -3.16
CA ILE A 187 0.17 -6.22 -4.56
C ILE A 187 -0.52 -5.22 -5.50
N LEU A 188 -1.82 -5.00 -5.31
CA LEU A 188 -2.56 -4.02 -6.12
C LEU A 188 -2.01 -2.61 -5.98
N ALA A 189 -1.67 -2.17 -4.76
CA ALA A 189 -1.12 -0.85 -4.49
C ALA A 189 0.22 -0.64 -5.20
N LEU A 190 1.14 -1.60 -5.11
CA LEU A 190 2.42 -1.60 -5.81
C LEU A 190 2.23 -1.51 -7.33
N ARG A 191 1.37 -2.37 -7.89
CA ARG A 191 1.12 -2.41 -9.33
C ARG A 191 0.42 -1.15 -9.81
N LEU A 192 -0.58 -0.64 -9.10
CA LEU A 192 -1.30 0.57 -9.45
C LEU A 192 -0.36 1.77 -9.60
N THR A 193 0.55 1.95 -8.66
CA THR A 193 1.46 3.08 -8.67
C THR A 193 2.66 2.92 -9.58
N LYS A 194 3.06 1.68 -9.86
CA LYS A 194 4.12 1.37 -10.83
C LYS A 194 3.63 1.52 -12.28
N ASP A 195 2.45 0.98 -12.57
CA ASP A 195 1.89 0.93 -13.93
C ASP A 195 1.24 2.26 -14.33
N PHE A 196 0.76 3.05 -13.34
CA PHE A 196 -0.01 4.29 -13.50
C PHE A 196 0.39 5.35 -12.46
N PRO A 197 1.60 5.94 -12.56
CA PRO A 197 2.08 6.92 -11.58
C PRO A 197 1.18 8.18 -11.50
N GLU A 198 0.39 8.48 -12.52
CA GLU A 198 -0.60 9.55 -12.50
C GLU A 198 -1.69 9.37 -11.43
N TYR A 199 -1.85 8.16 -10.87
CA TYR A 199 -2.75 7.88 -9.76
C TYR A 199 -2.50 8.82 -8.56
N TYR A 200 -1.23 9.16 -8.30
CA TYR A 200 -0.87 10.06 -7.20
C TYR A 200 -1.46 11.47 -7.34
N THR A 201 -1.70 11.95 -8.57
CA THR A 201 -2.33 13.25 -8.80
C THR A 201 -3.71 13.34 -8.15
N PHE A 202 -4.45 12.23 -8.13
CA PHE A 202 -5.78 12.16 -7.55
C PHE A 202 -5.77 11.73 -6.08
N SER A 203 -4.88 10.80 -5.71
CA SER A 203 -4.86 10.25 -4.35
C SER A 203 -4.27 11.20 -3.31
N SER A 204 -3.43 12.15 -3.73
CA SER A 204 -2.86 13.19 -2.88
C SER A 204 -3.80 14.40 -2.65
N GLU A 205 -4.91 14.48 -3.37
CA GLU A 205 -5.88 15.56 -3.19
C GLU A 205 -6.52 15.52 -1.80
N GLN A 206 -6.36 16.61 -1.04
CA GLN A 206 -6.94 16.74 0.30
C GLN A 206 -8.43 17.10 0.25
N HIS A 207 -8.86 17.80 -0.80
CA HIS A 207 -10.21 18.26 -0.99
C HIS A 207 -10.69 17.97 -2.40
N PHE A 208 -11.91 17.51 -2.52
CA PHE A 208 -12.61 17.30 -3.78
C PHE A 208 -13.74 18.30 -3.91
N SER A 209 -13.93 18.84 -5.11
CA SER A 209 -15.04 19.74 -5.44
C SER A 209 -15.66 19.35 -6.78
N TYR A 210 -16.98 19.28 -6.83
CA TYR A 210 -17.74 19.06 -8.04
C TYR A 210 -19.06 19.85 -7.97
N GLY A 211 -19.22 20.87 -8.81
CA GLY A 211 -20.32 21.83 -8.68
C GLY A 211 -20.32 22.48 -7.29
N ALA A 212 -21.44 22.41 -6.61
CA ALA A 212 -21.58 22.89 -5.21
C ALA A 212 -21.11 21.86 -4.16
N PHE A 213 -20.85 20.63 -4.56
CA PHE A 213 -20.41 19.56 -3.66
C PHE A 213 -18.93 19.69 -3.33
N GLN A 214 -18.61 19.70 -2.03
CA GLN A 214 -17.24 19.71 -1.53
C GLN A 214 -17.06 18.61 -0.50
N LYS A 215 -15.91 17.96 -0.50
CA LYS A 215 -15.58 16.89 0.43
C LYS A 215 -14.09 16.84 0.74
N ARG A 216 -13.77 16.73 2.02
CA ARG A 216 -12.41 16.43 2.45
C ARG A 216 -12.11 14.95 2.24
N ASN A 217 -10.90 14.64 1.74
CA ASN A 217 -10.42 13.27 1.65
C ASN A 217 -10.36 12.63 3.06
N LYS A 218 -10.85 11.40 3.17
CA LYS A 218 -10.90 10.66 4.45
C LYS A 218 -9.54 10.08 4.87
N ASN A 219 -8.51 10.16 4.01
CA ASN A 219 -7.13 9.90 4.40
C ASN A 219 -6.57 11.13 5.15
N TRP A 220 -6.75 11.13 6.46
CA TRP A 220 -6.31 12.26 7.29
C TRP A 220 -4.80 12.33 7.53
N LEU A 221 -4.01 11.41 6.99
CA LEU A 221 -2.55 11.55 6.92
C LEU A 221 -2.14 12.62 5.90
N LEU A 222 -2.95 12.82 4.85
CA LEU A 222 -2.74 13.90 3.87
C LEU A 222 -2.79 15.25 4.58
N GLY A 223 -1.74 16.05 4.39
CA GLY A 223 -1.59 17.35 5.03
C GLY A 223 -1.08 17.31 6.49
N LYS A 224 -1.05 16.12 7.15
CA LYS A 224 -0.38 15.93 8.44
C LYS A 224 1.07 15.48 8.28
N ASP A 225 1.30 14.57 7.35
CA ASP A 225 2.63 14.10 6.97
C ASP A 225 2.84 14.46 5.49
N PRO A 226 3.75 15.41 5.18
CA PRO A 226 3.97 15.87 3.80
C PRO A 226 4.57 14.79 2.89
N SER A 227 5.07 13.70 3.45
CA SER A 227 5.56 12.55 2.68
C SER A 227 4.45 11.63 2.17
N VAL A 228 3.23 11.75 2.74
CA VAL A 228 2.08 10.93 2.37
C VAL A 228 1.38 11.51 1.14
N ASP A 229 1.20 10.70 0.10
CA ASP A 229 0.58 11.08 -1.18
C ASP A 229 -0.55 10.12 -1.64
N GLY A 230 -1.02 9.26 -0.75
CA GLY A 230 -2.12 8.33 -1.06
C GLY A 230 -2.36 7.30 0.05
N MET A 231 -3.18 6.28 -0.22
CA MET A 231 -3.87 6.01 -1.49
C MET A 231 -5.38 6.09 -1.34
N LYS A 232 -5.97 5.26 -0.47
CA LYS A 232 -7.42 5.09 -0.37
C LYS A 232 -7.85 4.63 1.02
N THR A 233 -9.01 5.11 1.47
CA THR A 233 -9.67 4.63 2.69
C THR A 233 -10.94 3.87 2.34
N GLY A 234 -11.32 2.92 3.21
CA GLY A 234 -12.57 2.19 3.16
C GLY A 234 -13.25 2.15 4.54
N HIS A 235 -14.57 2.04 4.55
CA HIS A 235 -15.35 1.74 5.75
C HIS A 235 -16.73 1.24 5.35
N THR A 236 -17.11 0.11 5.94
CA THR A 236 -18.49 -0.35 6.12
C THR A 236 -18.57 -0.95 7.52
N GLN A 237 -19.79 -1.14 8.04
CA GLN A 237 -19.95 -1.78 9.35
C GLN A 237 -19.30 -3.18 9.39
N ALA A 238 -19.41 -3.95 8.32
CA ALA A 238 -18.85 -5.30 8.24
C ALA A 238 -17.31 -5.32 8.04
N ALA A 239 -16.76 -4.35 7.30
CA ALA A 239 -15.32 -4.27 7.03
C ALA A 239 -14.53 -3.64 8.19
N GLY A 240 -15.15 -2.79 9.02
CA GLY A 240 -14.44 -1.88 9.89
C GLY A 240 -13.76 -0.75 9.12
N PHE A 241 -12.81 -0.07 9.73
CA PHE A 241 -12.06 1.02 9.10
C PHE A 241 -10.81 0.49 8.42
N CYS A 242 -10.67 0.72 7.11
CA CYS A 242 -9.61 0.20 6.26
C CYS A 242 -8.86 1.33 5.57
N ILE A 243 -7.57 1.12 5.29
CA ILE A 243 -6.74 2.05 4.52
C ILE A 243 -5.62 1.32 3.78
N VAL A 244 -5.34 1.76 2.56
CA VAL A 244 -4.04 1.65 1.93
C VAL A 244 -3.41 3.03 1.98
N ALA A 245 -2.29 3.15 2.68
CA ALA A 245 -1.52 4.39 2.79
C ALA A 245 -0.16 4.23 2.14
N THR A 246 0.40 5.31 1.59
CA THR A 246 1.75 5.32 1.05
C THR A 246 2.42 6.65 1.35
N ALA A 247 3.73 6.59 1.56
CA ALA A 247 4.58 7.75 1.76
C ALA A 247 5.88 7.58 0.97
N LYS A 248 6.47 8.73 0.56
CA LYS A 248 7.78 8.78 -0.09
C LYS A 248 8.71 9.68 0.69
N ARG A 249 9.83 9.13 1.17
CA ARG A 249 10.83 9.86 1.95
C ARG A 249 12.22 9.68 1.37
N HIS A 250 13.10 10.60 1.70
CA HIS A 250 14.53 10.48 1.35
C HIS A 250 15.26 9.69 2.43
N GLN A 251 15.93 8.60 2.04
CA GLN A 251 16.86 7.87 2.89
C GLN A 251 18.24 8.52 2.79
N ALA A 252 18.88 8.76 3.93
CA ALA A 252 20.16 9.46 3.96
C ALA A 252 21.36 8.57 3.61
N SER A 253 21.30 7.27 3.97
CA SER A 253 22.42 6.34 3.75
C SER A 253 21.92 4.93 3.39
N PRO A 254 22.20 4.45 2.17
CA PRO A 254 22.66 5.26 1.02
C PRO A 254 21.61 6.30 0.60
N PRO A 255 22.02 7.43 0.00
CA PRO A 255 21.08 8.49 -0.36
C PRO A 255 20.18 8.04 -1.53
N MET A 256 18.90 7.87 -1.26
CA MET A 256 17.90 7.50 -2.27
C MET A 256 16.48 7.84 -1.81
N ALA A 257 15.57 8.01 -2.76
CA ALA A 257 14.16 8.11 -2.45
C ALA A 257 13.60 6.71 -2.18
N ARG A 258 12.89 6.56 -1.07
CA ARG A 258 12.19 5.32 -0.69
C ARG A 258 10.69 5.56 -0.63
N ARG A 259 9.94 4.54 -1.03
CA ARG A 259 8.50 4.49 -0.86
C ARG A 259 8.11 3.31 0.02
N VAL A 260 7.16 3.53 0.90
CA VAL A 260 6.60 2.49 1.77
C VAL A 260 5.09 2.50 1.63
N PHE A 261 4.49 1.32 1.60
CA PHE A 261 3.04 1.12 1.64
C PHE A 261 2.65 0.45 2.94
N ALA A 262 1.56 0.89 3.53
CA ALA A 262 0.91 0.27 4.68
C ALA A 262 -0.54 -0.01 4.35
N VAL A 263 -0.97 -1.26 4.54
CA VAL A 263 -2.36 -1.68 4.40
C VAL A 263 -2.90 -2.04 5.77
N ILE A 264 -4.08 -1.55 6.11
CA ILE A 264 -4.81 -1.89 7.34
C ILE A 264 -6.23 -2.29 6.97
N LEU A 265 -6.68 -3.42 7.51
CA LEU A 265 -8.05 -3.91 7.42
C LEU A 265 -8.63 -4.12 8.81
N GLY A 266 -9.88 -3.69 9.00
CA GLY A 266 -10.64 -3.98 10.22
C GLY A 266 -10.20 -3.21 11.46
N ALA A 267 -9.69 -1.99 11.35
CA ALA A 267 -9.51 -1.13 12.52
C ALA A 267 -10.87 -0.76 13.15
N PRO A 268 -10.98 -0.66 14.49
CA PRO A 268 -12.26 -0.40 15.16
C PRO A 268 -12.74 1.04 14.96
N THR A 269 -11.83 1.99 14.82
CA THR A 269 -12.18 3.41 14.62
C THR A 269 -11.39 4.07 13.48
N ALA A 270 -11.89 5.22 13.02
CA ALA A 270 -11.16 6.03 12.04
C ALA A 270 -9.81 6.54 12.60
N ASN A 271 -9.74 6.80 13.91
CA ASN A 271 -8.51 7.23 14.56
C ASN A 271 -7.48 6.09 14.63
N ASP A 272 -7.90 4.87 15.01
CA ASP A 272 -7.01 3.70 15.04
C ASP A 272 -6.43 3.42 13.65
N ARG A 273 -7.27 3.47 12.61
CA ARG A 273 -6.84 3.34 11.22
C ARG A 273 -5.74 4.34 10.86
N ILE A 274 -5.90 5.62 11.20
CA ILE A 274 -4.95 6.69 10.84
C ILE A 274 -3.69 6.61 11.71
N ALA A 275 -3.82 6.38 13.01
CA ALA A 275 -2.70 6.21 13.92
C ALA A 275 -1.85 4.99 13.54
N GLY A 276 -2.52 3.85 13.30
CA GLY A 276 -1.86 2.61 12.88
C GLY A 276 -1.13 2.78 11.54
N ALA A 277 -1.76 3.39 10.54
CA ALA A 277 -1.12 3.61 9.25
C ALA A 277 0.11 4.53 9.35
N GLY A 278 0.05 5.60 10.15
CA GLY A 278 1.20 6.46 10.42
C GLY A 278 2.34 5.72 11.13
N SER A 279 2.02 4.91 12.14
CA SER A 279 2.99 4.08 12.86
C SER A 279 3.65 3.05 11.96
N LEU A 280 2.88 2.37 11.10
CA LEU A 280 3.39 1.38 10.15
C LEU A 280 4.30 2.02 9.10
N LEU A 281 3.92 3.16 8.53
CA LEU A 281 4.78 3.90 7.60
C LEU A 281 6.09 4.32 8.26
N ASN A 282 6.03 4.89 9.48
CA ASN A 282 7.22 5.28 10.23
C ASN A 282 8.13 4.08 10.52
N TYR A 283 7.55 2.95 10.92
CA TYR A 283 8.30 1.71 11.15
C TYR A 283 9.03 1.26 9.87
N GLY A 284 8.35 1.22 8.73
CA GLY A 284 8.94 0.83 7.46
C GLY A 284 10.15 1.69 7.08
N PHE A 285 10.11 2.99 7.37
CA PHE A 285 11.24 3.89 7.11
C PHE A 285 12.36 3.81 8.15
N SER A 286 12.06 3.55 9.42
CA SER A 286 13.05 3.56 10.50
C SER A 286 13.74 2.22 10.70
N ALA A 287 13.01 1.11 10.52
CA ALA A 287 13.53 -0.24 10.77
C ALA A 287 14.23 -0.87 9.55
N TYR A 288 14.01 -0.32 8.35
CA TYR A 288 14.53 -0.88 7.11
C TYR A 288 15.18 0.20 6.24
N SER A 289 16.16 -0.21 5.45
CA SER A 289 16.85 0.61 4.45
C SER A 289 16.98 -0.12 3.14
N ASP A 290 16.95 0.63 2.04
CA ASP A 290 17.15 0.12 0.70
C ASP A 290 18.61 0.27 0.26
N TYR A 291 19.06 -0.70 -0.53
CA TYR A 291 20.40 -0.73 -1.12
C TYR A 291 20.29 -1.09 -2.59
N SER A 292 21.00 -0.38 -3.44
CA SER A 292 21.17 -0.78 -4.84
C SER A 292 22.24 -1.86 -4.92
N VAL A 293 21.88 -2.99 -5.51
CA VAL A 293 22.80 -4.12 -5.76
C VAL A 293 22.91 -4.29 -7.26
N THR A 294 24.15 -4.40 -7.77
CA THR A 294 24.41 -4.66 -9.17
C THR A 294 25.03 -6.05 -9.32
N ASP A 295 24.42 -6.88 -10.12
CA ASP A 295 24.88 -8.21 -10.46
C ASP A 295 24.83 -8.40 -12.01
N PRO A 296 25.18 -9.57 -12.56
CA PRO A 296 25.14 -9.83 -14.00
C PRO A 296 23.76 -9.66 -14.66
N SER A 297 22.66 -9.66 -13.88
CA SER A 297 21.29 -9.40 -14.37
C SER A 297 20.94 -7.93 -14.42
N GLY A 298 21.76 -7.05 -13.82
CA GLY A 298 21.56 -5.60 -13.74
C GLY A 298 21.51 -5.05 -12.33
N SER A 299 21.12 -3.79 -12.20
CA SER A 299 20.93 -3.13 -10.89
C SER A 299 19.50 -3.31 -10.39
N HIS A 300 19.36 -3.75 -9.15
CA HIS A 300 18.06 -3.90 -8.47
C HIS A 300 18.13 -3.42 -7.01
N THR A 301 16.97 -3.12 -6.44
CA THR A 301 16.85 -2.67 -5.05
C THR A 301 16.63 -3.85 -4.12
N VAL A 302 17.40 -3.89 -3.04
CA VAL A 302 17.26 -4.86 -1.95
C VAL A 302 16.99 -4.10 -0.65
N THR A 303 15.92 -4.46 0.04
CA THR A 303 15.57 -3.91 1.35
C THR A 303 16.13 -4.78 2.47
N ARG A 304 16.77 -4.17 3.45
CA ARG A 304 17.34 -4.85 4.63
C ARG A 304 16.96 -4.12 5.92
N ASN A 305 16.95 -4.85 7.03
CA ASN A 305 16.85 -4.23 8.35
C ASN A 305 17.96 -3.19 8.53
N SER A 306 17.58 -1.98 8.96
CA SER A 306 18.53 -0.94 9.33
C SER A 306 19.27 -1.43 10.58
N ARG A 307 20.57 -1.70 10.49
CA ARG A 307 21.38 -1.94 11.67
C ARG A 307 21.58 -0.61 12.39
N PRO A 308 21.40 -0.52 13.71
CA PRO A 308 22.09 0.52 14.45
C PRO A 308 23.58 0.32 14.17
N GLY A 309 24.23 1.30 13.61
CA GLY A 309 25.70 1.30 13.49
C GLY A 309 26.30 1.06 14.87
N PRO A 310 27.53 0.50 14.96
CA PRO A 310 28.23 0.48 16.22
C PRO A 310 28.38 1.93 16.70
N ALA A 311 27.99 2.15 17.96
CA ALA A 311 28.20 3.41 18.66
C ALA A 311 29.69 3.67 18.82
#